data_f3c76b515a1b78c9ae494a574c8a60c6
#
_entry.id   f3c76b515a1b78c9ae494a574c8a60c6
#
_cell.length_a   1.000
_cell.length_b   1.000
_cell.length_c   1.000
_cell.angle_alpha   90.00
_cell.angle_beta   90.00
_cell.angle_gamma   90.00
#
_symmetry.space_group_name_H-M   'P 1'
#
loop_
_entity.id
_entity.type
_entity.pdbx_description
1 polymer ?
#
loop_
_entity_poly.entity_id
_entity_poly.type
_entity_poly.pdbx_seq_one_letter_code
_entity_poly.pdbx_strand_id
1 'polypeptide(L)'
;MTIRDATLSDSAEIAALTTQLGYPTETDAITGRLAKIAGQREQLVLVAVLENTVAGWLQAHACEVIESGFRAEILGLVVGQSCRRQGVGRRLVARAEQWAIEIGAETLVVRSNTKRVESHSFYPALGFQASKTQAVYRKRLEADPNQFLRQRPIGDLGR
;
A
#
# COMPACT_ATOMS: atom_id res chain seq x y z
N MET A 1 14.36 -15.55 7.72
CA MET A 1 13.44 -14.56 7.11
C MET A 1 13.46 -13.29 7.94
N THR A 2 13.79 -12.15 7.31
CA THR A 2 13.85 -10.82 7.92
C THR A 2 12.81 -9.93 7.27
N ILE A 3 12.08 -9.13 8.08
CA ILE A 3 11.20 -8.06 7.61
C ILE A 3 11.90 -6.73 7.87
N ARG A 4 12.01 -5.88 6.87
CA ARG A 4 12.61 -4.55 6.96
C ARG A 4 11.93 -3.55 6.03
N ASP A 5 12.21 -2.29 6.25
CA ASP A 5 11.79 -1.24 5.32
C ASP A 5 12.43 -1.48 3.93
N ALA A 6 11.65 -1.20 2.90
CA ALA A 6 12.13 -1.25 1.53
C ALA A 6 13.09 -0.10 1.26
N THR A 7 14.10 -0.37 0.44
CA THR A 7 15.05 0.61 -0.07
C THR A 7 14.95 0.71 -1.58
N LEU A 8 15.58 1.71 -2.18
CA LEU A 8 15.58 1.85 -3.65
C LEU A 8 16.26 0.66 -4.35
N SER A 9 17.18 -0.04 -3.66
CA SER A 9 17.81 -1.25 -4.21
C SER A 9 16.87 -2.45 -4.37
N ASP A 10 15.72 -2.45 -3.68
CA ASP A 10 14.71 -3.51 -3.77
C ASP A 10 13.77 -3.33 -4.98
N SER A 11 13.92 -2.24 -5.75
CA SER A 11 12.97 -1.86 -6.81
C SER A 11 12.79 -2.92 -7.89
N ALA A 12 13.86 -3.60 -8.29
CA ALA A 12 13.80 -4.64 -9.33
C ALA A 12 12.99 -5.85 -8.86
N GLU A 13 13.24 -6.31 -7.63
CA GLU A 13 12.55 -7.47 -7.06
C GLU A 13 11.08 -7.15 -6.76
N ILE A 14 10.79 -5.95 -6.26
CA ILE A 14 9.41 -5.47 -6.08
C ILE A 14 8.68 -5.41 -7.42
N ALA A 15 9.31 -4.89 -8.48
CA ALA A 15 8.72 -4.85 -9.82
C ALA A 15 8.41 -6.26 -10.35
N ALA A 16 9.35 -7.20 -10.21
CA ALA A 16 9.16 -8.60 -10.61
C ALA A 16 7.99 -9.26 -9.87
N LEU A 17 7.90 -9.09 -8.55
CA LEU A 17 6.80 -9.61 -7.73
C LEU A 17 5.46 -8.96 -8.09
N THR A 18 5.44 -7.66 -8.39
CA THR A 18 4.24 -6.91 -8.79
C THR A 18 3.72 -7.42 -10.14
N THR A 19 4.62 -7.72 -11.06
CA THR A 19 4.29 -8.33 -12.36
C THR A 19 3.68 -9.73 -12.21
N GLN A 20 4.20 -10.57 -11.29
CA GLN A 20 3.62 -11.88 -10.98
C GLN A 20 2.16 -11.77 -10.46
N LEU A 21 1.80 -10.67 -9.82
CA LEU A 21 0.45 -10.41 -9.35
C LEU A 21 -0.51 -9.97 -10.48
N GLY A 22 -0.01 -9.77 -11.70
CA GLY A 22 -0.79 -9.33 -12.86
C GLY A 22 -0.77 -7.82 -13.11
N TYR A 23 0.17 -7.09 -12.50
CA TYR A 23 0.38 -5.66 -12.71
C TYR A 23 1.80 -5.42 -13.27
N PRO A 24 2.00 -5.53 -14.59
CA PRO A 24 3.29 -5.28 -15.21
C PRO A 24 3.82 -3.90 -14.80
N THR A 25 5.01 -3.86 -14.24
CA THR A 25 5.59 -2.63 -13.71
C THR A 25 7.10 -2.64 -13.91
N GLU A 26 7.63 -1.55 -14.48
CA GLU A 26 9.06 -1.37 -14.70
C GLU A 26 9.79 -0.97 -13.40
N THR A 27 11.05 -1.38 -13.30
CA THR A 27 11.92 -1.08 -12.14
C THR A 27 12.01 0.41 -11.86
N ASP A 28 12.22 1.25 -12.89
CA ASP A 28 12.33 2.70 -12.74
C ASP A 28 11.05 3.33 -12.18
N ALA A 29 9.89 2.79 -12.54
CA ALA A 29 8.61 3.24 -12.00
C ALA A 29 8.51 2.93 -10.49
N ILE A 30 8.97 1.76 -10.05
CA ILE A 30 9.02 1.42 -8.62
C ILE A 30 10.01 2.30 -7.90
N THR A 31 11.23 2.49 -8.44
CA THR A 31 12.25 3.38 -7.87
C THR A 31 11.73 4.78 -7.65
N GLY A 32 11.08 5.37 -8.67
CA GLY A 32 10.48 6.70 -8.56
C GLY A 32 9.36 6.79 -7.53
N ARG A 33 8.56 5.73 -7.37
CA ARG A 33 7.49 5.67 -6.34
C ARG A 33 8.07 5.55 -4.94
N LEU A 34 9.04 4.67 -4.73
CA LEU A 34 9.71 4.51 -3.44
C LEU A 34 10.40 5.81 -3.00
N ALA A 35 11.10 6.50 -3.92
CA ALA A 35 11.75 7.78 -3.63
C ALA A 35 10.75 8.86 -3.17
N LYS A 36 9.54 8.87 -3.73
CA LYS A 36 8.50 9.84 -3.35
C LYS A 36 7.95 9.65 -1.95
N ILE A 37 7.88 8.41 -1.47
CA ILE A 37 7.27 8.08 -0.18
C ILE A 37 8.30 7.84 0.93
N ALA A 38 9.58 7.75 0.57
CA ALA A 38 10.66 7.56 1.53
C ALA A 38 10.68 8.69 2.59
N GLY A 39 10.80 8.29 3.86
CA GLY A 39 10.88 9.23 4.98
C GLY A 39 9.55 9.85 5.42
N GLN A 40 8.44 9.53 4.76
CA GLN A 40 7.11 9.97 5.20
C GLN A 40 6.59 9.04 6.31
N ARG A 41 6.27 9.61 7.48
CA ARG A 41 5.84 8.85 8.66
C ARG A 41 4.54 8.07 8.42
N GLU A 42 3.65 8.61 7.61
CA GLU A 42 2.35 8.03 7.27
C GLU A 42 2.43 7.00 6.13
N GLN A 43 3.63 6.71 5.64
CA GLN A 43 3.86 5.73 4.58
C GLN A 43 4.76 4.60 5.09
N LEU A 44 4.40 3.38 4.73
CA LEU A 44 5.18 2.20 5.05
C LEU A 44 5.34 1.34 3.80
N VAL A 45 6.58 0.98 3.48
CA VAL A 45 6.85 -0.08 2.50
C VAL A 45 7.82 -1.07 3.13
N LEU A 46 7.39 -2.32 3.22
CA LEU A 46 8.16 -3.41 3.79
C LEU A 46 8.55 -4.42 2.72
N VAL A 47 9.69 -5.03 2.90
CA VAL A 47 10.10 -6.24 2.20
C VAL A 47 10.38 -7.38 3.18
N ALA A 48 10.00 -8.58 2.78
CA ALA A 48 10.41 -9.82 3.45
C ALA A 48 11.59 -10.40 2.69
N VAL A 49 12.71 -10.56 3.36
CA VAL A 49 13.94 -11.15 2.77
C VAL A 49 14.12 -12.56 3.28
N LEU A 50 14.23 -13.51 2.36
CA LEU A 50 14.50 -14.92 2.58
C LEU A 50 15.71 -15.31 1.74
N GLU A 51 16.76 -15.86 2.36
CA GLU A 51 17.98 -16.30 1.65
C GLU A 51 18.55 -15.22 0.71
N ASN A 52 18.62 -13.97 1.20
CA ASN A 52 19.09 -12.78 0.49
C ASN A 52 18.24 -12.34 -0.73
N THR A 53 17.03 -12.88 -0.89
CA THR A 53 16.10 -12.52 -1.97
C THR A 53 14.82 -11.94 -1.38
N VAL A 54 14.23 -10.95 -2.04
CA VAL A 54 12.92 -10.41 -1.64
C VAL A 54 11.83 -11.42 -1.96
N ALA A 55 11.29 -12.06 -0.92
CA ALA A 55 10.23 -13.06 -1.00
C ALA A 55 8.82 -12.47 -1.08
N GLY A 56 8.67 -11.19 -0.70
CA GLY A 56 7.39 -10.49 -0.72
C GLY A 56 7.54 -9.05 -0.26
N TRP A 57 6.52 -8.25 -0.52
CA TRP A 57 6.45 -6.85 -0.09
C TRP A 57 5.05 -6.48 0.40
N LEU A 58 4.98 -5.44 1.23
CA LEU A 58 3.73 -4.83 1.70
C LEU A 58 3.88 -3.31 1.62
N GLN A 59 2.83 -2.64 1.15
CA GLN A 59 2.67 -1.20 1.28
C GLN A 59 1.46 -0.88 2.14
N ALA A 60 1.60 0.06 3.07
CA ALA A 60 0.52 0.65 3.83
C ALA A 60 0.67 2.16 3.90
N HIS A 61 -0.45 2.84 4.14
CA HIS A 61 -0.46 4.27 4.48
C HIS A 61 -1.40 4.53 5.65
N ALA A 62 -1.23 5.69 6.30
CA ALA A 62 -2.16 6.17 7.30
C ALA A 62 -2.71 7.54 6.92
N CYS A 63 -3.97 7.79 7.28
CA CYS A 63 -4.63 9.08 7.02
C CYS A 63 -5.76 9.32 8.03
N GLU A 64 -6.05 10.60 8.25
CA GLU A 64 -7.25 11.01 8.95
C GLU A 64 -8.46 10.87 8.05
N VAL A 65 -9.51 10.23 8.53
CA VAL A 65 -10.78 10.05 7.83
C VAL A 65 -11.89 10.68 8.67
N ILE A 66 -12.59 11.66 8.11
CA ILE A 66 -13.58 12.47 8.84
C ILE A 66 -14.61 11.59 9.60
N GLU A 67 -15.04 10.49 8.98
CA GLU A 67 -16.09 9.60 9.55
C GLU A 67 -15.55 8.52 10.49
N SER A 68 -14.25 8.23 10.51
CA SER A 68 -13.71 7.07 11.23
C SER A 68 -12.37 7.30 11.91
N GLY A 69 -11.89 8.54 11.98
CA GLY A 69 -10.66 8.89 12.68
C GLY A 69 -9.37 8.49 11.95
N PHE A 70 -8.27 8.49 12.69
CA PHE A 70 -6.95 8.18 12.15
C PHE A 70 -6.78 6.67 11.97
N ARG A 71 -6.58 6.24 10.73
CA ARG A 71 -6.46 4.83 10.40
C ARG A 71 -5.29 4.54 9.48
N ALA A 72 -4.77 3.31 9.57
CA ALA A 72 -3.85 2.74 8.60
C ALA A 72 -4.59 1.84 7.59
N GLU A 73 -4.08 1.75 6.38
CA GLU A 73 -4.63 0.88 5.34
C GLU A 73 -3.51 0.17 4.57
N ILE A 74 -3.60 -1.16 4.46
CA ILE A 74 -2.74 -1.96 3.60
C ILE A 74 -3.22 -1.77 2.15
N LEU A 75 -2.37 -1.16 1.32
CA LEU A 75 -2.64 -0.86 -0.10
C LEU A 75 -2.26 -2.02 -1.01
N GLY A 76 -1.25 -2.79 -0.62
CA GLY A 76 -0.75 -3.94 -1.38
C GLY A 76 0.00 -4.92 -0.51
N LEU A 77 -0.19 -6.19 -0.79
CA LEU A 77 0.55 -7.31 -0.19
C LEU A 77 0.80 -8.35 -1.27
N VAL A 78 2.06 -8.61 -1.52
CA VAL A 78 2.49 -9.60 -2.52
C VAL A 78 3.48 -10.56 -1.90
N VAL A 79 3.28 -11.85 -2.14
CA VAL A 79 4.24 -12.90 -1.80
C VAL A 79 4.54 -13.70 -3.06
N GLY A 80 5.82 -13.85 -3.37
CA GLY A 80 6.31 -14.63 -4.50
C GLY A 80 5.76 -16.06 -4.48
N GLN A 81 5.42 -16.60 -5.65
CA GLN A 81 4.75 -17.90 -5.74
C GLN A 81 5.54 -19.03 -5.03
N SER A 82 6.85 -19.05 -5.18
CA SER A 82 7.75 -20.03 -4.53
C SER A 82 7.86 -19.88 -3.01
N CYS A 83 7.48 -18.69 -2.46
CA CYS A 83 7.60 -18.36 -1.05
C CYS A 83 6.24 -18.38 -0.32
N ARG A 84 5.16 -18.76 -1.00
CA ARG A 84 3.83 -18.88 -0.40
C ARG A 84 3.78 -19.99 0.65
N ARG A 85 2.83 -19.88 1.59
CA ARG A 85 2.63 -20.84 2.69
C ARG A 85 3.80 -20.97 3.67
N GLN A 86 4.81 -20.10 3.59
CA GLN A 86 5.96 -20.04 4.49
C GLN A 86 5.85 -18.94 5.56
N GLY A 87 4.66 -18.39 5.75
CA GLY A 87 4.41 -17.35 6.77
C GLY A 87 4.85 -15.94 6.37
N VAL A 88 5.35 -15.72 5.14
CA VAL A 88 5.84 -14.41 4.66
C VAL A 88 4.77 -13.32 4.81
N GLY A 89 3.57 -13.55 4.28
CA GLY A 89 2.47 -12.60 4.37
C GLY A 89 2.06 -12.29 5.81
N ARG A 90 2.00 -13.30 6.68
CA ARG A 90 1.68 -13.13 8.11
C ARG A 90 2.69 -12.19 8.78
N ARG A 91 3.99 -12.38 8.55
CA ARG A 91 5.03 -11.52 9.16
C ARG A 91 5.01 -10.10 8.63
N LEU A 92 4.74 -9.90 7.34
CA LEU A 92 4.57 -8.57 6.74
C LEU A 92 3.40 -7.83 7.38
N VAL A 93 2.24 -8.49 7.51
CA VAL A 93 1.06 -7.90 8.15
C VAL A 93 1.33 -7.59 9.62
N ALA A 94 1.92 -8.50 10.38
CA ALA A 94 2.24 -8.28 11.79
C ALA A 94 3.16 -7.05 12.00
N ARG A 95 4.15 -6.82 11.09
CA ARG A 95 4.98 -5.61 11.17
C ARG A 95 4.20 -4.35 10.80
N ALA A 96 3.25 -4.44 9.84
CA ALA A 96 2.37 -3.32 9.50
C ALA A 96 1.40 -2.98 10.65
N GLU A 97 0.87 -3.97 11.37
CA GLU A 97 0.07 -3.77 12.59
C GLU A 97 0.86 -3.04 13.67
N GLN A 98 2.10 -3.47 13.92
CA GLN A 98 2.97 -2.82 14.88
C GLN A 98 3.23 -1.36 14.49
N TRP A 99 3.55 -1.08 13.23
CA TRP A 99 3.72 0.28 12.74
C TRP A 99 2.45 1.13 12.90
N ALA A 100 1.28 0.57 12.60
CA ALA A 100 0.01 1.27 12.75
C ALA A 100 -0.23 1.69 14.22
N ILE A 101 0.11 0.82 15.18
CA ILE A 101 0.06 1.12 16.62
C ILE A 101 1.09 2.22 16.98
N GLU A 102 2.33 2.11 16.49
CA GLU A 102 3.41 3.08 16.74
C GLU A 102 3.06 4.50 16.30
N ILE A 103 2.32 4.64 15.20
CA ILE A 103 1.88 5.95 14.70
C ILE A 103 0.56 6.44 15.30
N GLY A 104 -0.11 5.62 16.12
CA GLY A 104 -1.36 5.95 16.80
C GLY A 104 -2.63 5.72 15.97
N ALA A 105 -2.58 4.88 14.93
CA ALA A 105 -3.78 4.54 14.16
C ALA A 105 -4.75 3.68 15.01
N GLU A 106 -6.03 3.99 14.94
CA GLU A 106 -7.08 3.29 15.68
C GLU A 106 -7.47 1.98 15.04
N THR A 107 -7.30 1.86 13.72
CA THR A 107 -7.65 0.67 12.96
C THR A 107 -6.66 0.42 11.83
N LEU A 108 -6.47 -0.86 11.49
CA LEU A 108 -5.78 -1.28 10.27
C LEU A 108 -6.79 -1.90 9.32
N VAL A 109 -6.93 -1.32 8.13
CA VAL A 109 -7.88 -1.74 7.11
C VAL A 109 -7.14 -2.41 5.96
N VAL A 110 -7.77 -3.37 5.30
CA VAL A 110 -7.32 -3.90 4.02
C VAL A 110 -8.51 -4.04 3.07
N ARG A 111 -8.32 -3.66 1.80
CA ARG A 111 -9.28 -3.91 0.73
C ARG A 111 -8.77 -5.02 -0.15
N SER A 112 -9.47 -6.13 -0.16
CA SER A 112 -9.13 -7.27 -1.01
C SER A 112 -10.17 -7.46 -2.11
N ASN A 113 -9.69 -7.83 -3.30
CA ASN A 113 -10.58 -8.20 -4.40
C ASN A 113 -11.33 -9.48 -4.03
N THR A 114 -12.66 -9.45 -4.11
CA THR A 114 -13.52 -10.61 -3.78
C THR A 114 -13.24 -11.85 -4.63
N LYS A 115 -12.62 -11.69 -5.82
CA LYS A 115 -12.18 -12.81 -6.66
C LYS A 115 -10.93 -13.53 -6.14
N ARG A 116 -10.22 -12.96 -5.17
CA ARG A 116 -9.04 -13.59 -4.55
C ARG A 116 -9.45 -14.48 -3.41
N VAL A 117 -9.76 -15.73 -3.72
CA VAL A 117 -10.29 -16.72 -2.75
C VAL A 117 -9.33 -16.92 -1.56
N GLU A 118 -8.02 -16.88 -1.80
CA GLU A 118 -7.02 -17.03 -0.72
C GLU A 118 -7.10 -15.93 0.34
N SER A 119 -7.55 -14.73 -0.03
CA SER A 119 -7.71 -13.61 0.90
C SER A 119 -8.84 -13.86 1.91
N HIS A 120 -9.85 -14.63 1.53
CA HIS A 120 -11.04 -14.88 2.35
C HIS A 120 -10.75 -15.70 3.62
N SER A 121 -9.71 -16.52 3.60
CA SER A 121 -9.23 -17.24 4.78
C SER A 121 -8.02 -16.58 5.44
N PHE A 122 -7.20 -15.88 4.66
CA PHE A 122 -5.96 -15.30 5.14
C PHE A 122 -6.18 -14.15 6.14
N TYR A 123 -6.97 -13.15 5.79
CA TYR A 123 -7.19 -12.00 6.68
C TYR A 123 -7.98 -12.35 7.95
N PRO A 124 -9.07 -13.13 7.91
CA PRO A 124 -9.72 -13.60 9.14
C PRO A 124 -8.79 -14.39 10.07
N ALA A 125 -7.88 -15.22 9.53
CA ALA A 125 -6.90 -15.95 10.33
C ALA A 125 -5.85 -15.03 11.00
N LEU A 126 -5.79 -13.74 10.61
CA LEU A 126 -4.98 -12.70 11.23
C LEU A 126 -5.81 -11.77 12.14
N GLY A 127 -7.08 -12.06 12.38
CA GLY A 127 -7.95 -11.26 13.23
C GLY A 127 -8.74 -10.15 12.55
N PHE A 128 -8.60 -10.00 11.21
CA PHE A 128 -9.43 -9.03 10.47
C PHE A 128 -10.88 -9.53 10.38
N GLN A 129 -11.81 -8.62 10.56
CA GLN A 129 -13.24 -8.88 10.40
C GLN A 129 -13.75 -8.28 9.11
N ALA A 130 -14.52 -9.05 8.33
CA ALA A 130 -15.17 -8.53 7.14
C ALA A 130 -16.24 -7.49 7.53
N SER A 131 -16.15 -6.28 6.98
CA SER A 131 -17.08 -5.19 7.31
C SER A 131 -18.08 -4.91 6.20
N LYS A 132 -17.62 -4.79 4.95
CA LYS A 132 -18.47 -4.45 3.80
C LYS A 132 -17.84 -4.87 2.46
N THR A 133 -18.68 -4.98 1.43
CA THR A 133 -18.25 -5.10 0.03
C THR A 133 -18.49 -3.77 -0.68
N GLN A 134 -17.53 -3.31 -1.46
CA GLN A 134 -17.59 -2.02 -2.16
C GLN A 134 -17.30 -2.17 -3.64
N ALA A 135 -18.00 -1.35 -4.47
CA ALA A 135 -17.62 -1.14 -5.86
C ALA A 135 -16.49 -0.11 -5.94
N VAL A 136 -15.56 -0.34 -6.86
CA VAL A 136 -14.44 0.59 -7.11
C VAL A 136 -14.67 1.26 -8.46
N TYR A 137 -14.74 2.60 -8.45
CA TYR A 137 -14.87 3.40 -9.66
C TYR A 137 -13.56 4.13 -9.93
N ARG A 138 -13.13 4.18 -11.20
CA ARG A 138 -11.88 4.83 -11.62
C ARG A 138 -12.16 5.82 -12.74
N LYS A 139 -11.64 7.03 -12.61
CA LYS A 139 -11.63 8.05 -13.66
C LYS A 139 -10.17 8.43 -13.94
N ARG A 140 -9.75 8.40 -15.20
CA ARG A 140 -8.46 8.96 -15.60
C ARG A 140 -8.55 10.47 -15.58
N LEU A 141 -7.58 11.12 -14.94
CA LEU A 141 -7.47 12.57 -14.94
C LEU A 141 -6.53 12.97 -16.07
N GLU A 142 -7.02 13.84 -16.96
CA GLU A 142 -6.21 14.47 -18.00
C GLU A 142 -5.81 15.86 -17.45
N ALA A 143 -4.52 16.18 -17.52
CA ALA A 143 -4.07 17.53 -17.21
C ALA A 143 -4.54 18.45 -18.35
N ASP A 144 -5.46 19.38 -18.05
CA ASP A 144 -5.78 20.49 -18.98
C ASP A 144 -4.62 21.50 -18.90
N PRO A 145 -3.85 21.70 -19.97
CA PRO A 145 -2.73 22.66 -19.96
C PRO A 145 -3.17 24.10 -19.61
N ASN A 146 -4.47 24.41 -19.77
CA ASN A 146 -5.03 25.74 -19.52
C ASN A 146 -5.73 25.87 -18.15
N GLN A 147 -5.74 24.83 -17.32
CA GLN A 147 -6.45 24.85 -16.04
C GLN A 147 -5.90 25.91 -15.08
N PHE A 148 -4.60 26.20 -15.13
CA PHE A 148 -3.96 27.26 -14.33
C PHE A 148 -4.35 28.67 -14.78
N LEU A 149 -4.79 28.87 -16.01
CA LEU A 149 -5.22 30.16 -16.53
C LEU A 149 -6.67 30.50 -16.16
N ARG A 150 -7.44 29.55 -15.66
CA ARG A 150 -8.85 29.72 -15.27
C ARG A 150 -9.07 29.96 -13.77
N GLN A 151 -8.01 29.99 -12.96
CA GLN A 151 -8.12 30.44 -11.58
C GLN A 151 -8.33 31.96 -11.60
N ARG A 152 -9.60 32.37 -11.63
CA ARG A 152 -9.96 33.77 -11.33
C ARG A 152 -9.41 34.10 -9.94
N PRO A 153 -8.72 35.24 -9.76
CA PRO A 153 -8.46 35.71 -8.42
C PRO A 153 -9.82 35.81 -7.71
N ILE A 154 -9.88 35.26 -6.51
CA ILE A 154 -11.01 35.51 -5.60
C ILE A 154 -11.01 37.01 -5.40
N GLY A 155 -11.92 37.70 -6.12
CA GLY A 155 -12.09 39.14 -6.05
C GLY A 155 -12.43 39.51 -4.64
N ASP A 156 -11.61 40.35 -4.08
CA ASP A 156 -11.88 41.37 -3.12
C ASP A 156 -13.33 41.38 -2.56
N LEU A 157 -13.51 40.76 -1.41
CA LEU A 157 -14.65 41.06 -0.53
C LEU A 157 -14.34 42.40 0.14
N GLY A 158 -14.39 43.45 -0.67
CA GLY A 158 -14.33 44.81 -0.22
C GLY A 158 -15.68 45.29 0.32
N ARG A 159 -15.64 45.66 1.59
CA ARG A 159 -16.55 46.61 2.31
C ARG A 159 -17.92 46.12 2.63
#